data_d9ee3d46f85ce2ba4afe4ccaa902bb07
#
_entry.id   d9ee3d46f85ce2ba4afe4ccaa902bb07
#
_cell.length_a   1.000
_cell.length_b   1.000
_cell.length_c   1.000
_cell.angle_alpha   90.00
_cell.angle_beta   90.00
_cell.angle_gamma   90.00
#
_symmetry.space_group_name_H-M   'P 1'
#
loop_
_entity.id
_entity.type
_entity.pdbx_description
1 polymer ?
#
loop_
_entity_poly.entity_id
_entity_poly.type
_entity_poly.pdbx_seq_one_letter_code
_entity_poly.pdbx_strand_id
1 'polypeptide(L)'
;MRALSTAETAPTTHPWVIHAQGLQVRAGRHLAVNGLDLTLNTGVHGLLGPNGAGKTTLMRALATVVAPSGGRLTLLGQSVDGRADLRPVRRALGYLPQHFGFYPRFTVREFVAYMAWLKEMPKARIPAAVQRSIDRVGLTAKADARLKTLSGGMLRRAGIAQAIVNDPQVLLLDEPTVGLDPEQRLDFRELLRDLGTDSCVLVSTHLVEDVAAACTDVVLVNEGRLVWQGTTEVLIAQGDQSHAGDSAAERGYSAILRRHRAEAAR
;
A
#
# COMPACT_ATOMS: atom_id res chain seq x y z
N MET A 1 52.10 14.38 9.86
CA MET A 1 50.74 14.63 10.38
C MET A 1 49.82 14.86 9.19
N ARG A 2 49.05 13.84 8.76
CA ARG A 2 48.01 13.97 7.72
C ARG A 2 46.67 13.96 8.45
N ALA A 3 45.97 15.06 8.35
CA ALA A 3 44.60 15.20 8.86
C ALA A 3 43.66 14.31 8.00
N LEU A 4 43.00 13.34 8.62
CA LEU A 4 41.88 12.61 8.06
C LEU A 4 40.65 13.50 8.08
N SER A 5 40.25 13.99 6.90
CA SER A 5 38.98 14.67 6.70
C SER A 5 37.86 13.63 6.80
N THR A 6 37.16 13.59 7.91
CA THR A 6 35.88 12.93 8.05
C THR A 6 34.84 13.76 7.29
N ALA A 7 34.54 13.35 6.07
CA ALA A 7 33.36 13.86 5.37
C ALA A 7 32.12 13.35 6.10
N GLU A 8 31.56 14.20 6.94
CA GLU A 8 30.26 14.05 7.56
C GLU A 8 29.21 14.15 6.45
N THR A 9 28.75 12.99 5.98
CA THR A 9 27.63 12.91 5.04
C THR A 9 26.38 13.42 5.78
N ALA A 10 26.02 14.67 5.50
CA ALA A 10 24.74 15.21 5.90
C ALA A 10 23.61 14.26 5.48
N PRO A 11 22.58 14.02 6.32
CA PRO A 11 21.47 13.19 5.95
C PRO A 11 20.78 13.86 4.75
N THR A 12 20.86 13.24 3.59
CA THR A 12 20.06 13.62 2.43
C THR A 12 18.60 13.42 2.83
N THR A 13 17.92 14.52 3.18
CA THR A 13 16.47 14.55 3.33
C THR A 13 15.88 14.18 1.98
N HIS A 14 15.55 12.90 1.77
CA HIS A 14 14.82 12.48 0.60
C HIS A 14 13.44 13.11 0.66
N PRO A 15 13.04 13.89 -0.36
CA PRO A 15 11.75 14.57 -0.37
C PRO A 15 10.57 13.60 -0.51
N TRP A 16 10.83 12.31 -0.75
CA TRP A 16 9.83 11.29 -1.03
C TRP A 16 9.74 10.26 0.07
N VAL A 17 8.51 9.87 0.44
CA VAL A 17 8.24 8.81 1.42
C VAL A 17 8.56 7.43 0.83
N ILE A 18 8.18 7.22 -0.44
CA ILE A 18 8.54 6.04 -1.24
C ILE A 18 9.25 6.53 -2.51
N HIS A 19 10.43 6.00 -2.78
CA HIS A 19 11.21 6.31 -3.97
C HIS A 19 11.83 5.04 -4.55
N ALA A 20 11.40 4.66 -5.75
CA ALA A 20 11.94 3.55 -6.52
C ALA A 20 12.54 4.08 -7.82
N GLN A 21 13.72 3.57 -8.20
CA GLN A 21 14.45 3.91 -9.42
C GLN A 21 14.88 2.63 -10.13
N GLY A 22 14.36 2.41 -11.33
CA GLY A 22 14.62 1.23 -12.12
C GLY A 22 14.35 -0.07 -11.37
N LEU A 23 13.37 -0.06 -10.45
CA LEU A 23 13.10 -1.17 -9.51
C LEU A 23 12.80 -2.46 -10.26
N GLN A 24 13.50 -3.53 -9.89
CA GLN A 24 13.25 -4.88 -10.38
C GLN A 24 12.94 -5.82 -9.21
N VAL A 25 11.89 -6.63 -9.35
CA VAL A 25 11.52 -7.62 -8.34
C VAL A 25 11.11 -8.93 -9.02
N ARG A 26 11.64 -10.04 -8.54
CA ARG A 26 11.31 -11.37 -9.04
C ARG A 26 10.22 -12.06 -8.19
N ALA A 27 9.31 -12.75 -8.87
CA ALA A 27 8.39 -13.71 -8.27
C ALA A 27 8.80 -15.10 -8.79
N GLY A 28 9.56 -15.84 -8.02
CA GLY A 28 10.23 -17.04 -8.49
C GLY A 28 11.22 -16.72 -9.62
N ARG A 29 11.04 -17.36 -10.79
CA ARG A 29 11.88 -17.10 -11.98
C ARG A 29 11.40 -15.91 -12.81
N HIS A 30 10.16 -15.47 -12.62
CA HIS A 30 9.57 -14.39 -13.41
C HIS A 30 9.98 -13.02 -12.87
N LEU A 31 10.33 -12.07 -13.75
CA LEU A 31 10.59 -10.67 -13.41
C LEU A 31 9.24 -9.93 -13.39
N ALA A 32 8.62 -9.86 -12.22
CA ALA A 32 7.27 -9.36 -12.04
C ALA A 32 7.18 -7.83 -11.89
N VAL A 33 8.27 -7.18 -11.49
CA VAL A 33 8.47 -5.72 -11.57
C VAL A 33 9.74 -5.51 -12.36
N ASN A 34 9.70 -4.68 -13.41
CA ASN A 34 10.74 -4.59 -14.42
C ASN A 34 11.09 -3.14 -14.77
N GLY A 35 12.06 -2.58 -14.07
CA GLY A 35 12.55 -1.23 -14.34
C GLY A 35 11.53 -0.15 -13.98
N LEU A 36 10.86 -0.29 -12.83
CA LEU A 36 9.80 0.63 -12.41
C LEU A 36 10.40 1.82 -11.66
N ASP A 37 10.06 3.03 -12.11
CA ASP A 37 10.33 4.29 -11.42
C ASP A 37 9.05 4.78 -10.74
N LEU A 38 9.10 5.08 -9.44
CA LEU A 38 7.93 5.48 -8.65
C LEU A 38 8.34 6.42 -7.54
N THR A 39 7.59 7.51 -7.39
CA THR A 39 7.73 8.43 -6.27
C THR A 39 6.37 8.70 -5.64
N LEU A 40 6.25 8.47 -4.32
CA LEU A 40 5.03 8.75 -3.56
C LEU A 40 5.36 9.54 -2.30
N ASN A 41 4.47 10.47 -1.97
CA ASN A 41 4.47 11.25 -0.74
C ASN A 41 3.25 10.93 0.13
N THR A 42 3.04 11.70 1.18
CA THR A 42 1.82 11.71 1.98
C THR A 42 0.61 11.92 1.07
N GLY A 43 -0.46 11.18 1.32
CA GLY A 43 -1.66 11.16 0.51
C GLY A 43 -2.17 9.74 0.26
N VAL A 44 -3.30 9.62 -0.42
CA VAL A 44 -3.90 8.33 -0.81
C VAL A 44 -3.65 8.08 -2.29
N HIS A 45 -2.89 7.02 -2.59
CA HIS A 45 -2.50 6.63 -3.94
C HIS A 45 -3.16 5.30 -4.31
N GLY A 46 -3.82 5.26 -5.46
CA GLY A 46 -4.40 4.04 -6.02
C GLY A 46 -3.43 3.33 -6.96
N LEU A 47 -3.15 2.05 -6.71
CA LEU A 47 -2.35 1.20 -7.60
C LEU A 47 -3.27 0.35 -8.47
N LEU A 48 -3.43 0.74 -9.72
CA LEU A 48 -4.26 0.08 -10.72
C LEU A 48 -3.42 -0.74 -11.71
N GLY A 49 -4.06 -1.72 -12.31
CA GLY A 49 -3.48 -2.53 -13.38
C GLY A 49 -4.21 -3.87 -13.52
N PRO A 50 -4.09 -4.55 -14.65
CA PRO A 50 -4.71 -5.85 -14.87
C PRO A 50 -4.15 -6.92 -13.92
N ASN A 51 -4.82 -8.09 -13.91
CA ASN A 51 -4.28 -9.25 -13.19
C ASN A 51 -2.95 -9.67 -13.81
N GLY A 52 -1.97 -10.00 -12.97
CA GLY A 52 -0.61 -10.31 -13.41
C GLY A 52 0.28 -9.09 -13.71
N ALA A 53 -0.21 -7.86 -13.58
CA ALA A 53 0.58 -6.65 -13.84
C ALA A 53 1.77 -6.42 -12.87
N GLY A 54 1.89 -7.23 -11.80
CA GLY A 54 2.97 -7.10 -10.82
C GLY A 54 2.60 -6.34 -9.54
N LYS A 55 1.34 -5.89 -9.38
CA LYS A 55 0.88 -5.10 -8.22
C LYS A 55 1.24 -5.72 -6.87
N THR A 56 0.81 -6.96 -6.63
CA THR A 56 1.10 -7.66 -5.36
C THR A 56 2.60 -7.86 -5.13
N THR A 57 3.38 -8.09 -6.20
CA THR A 57 4.84 -8.22 -6.09
C THR A 57 5.48 -6.88 -5.72
N LEU A 58 5.03 -5.78 -6.34
CA LEU A 58 5.44 -4.42 -5.97
C LEU A 58 5.08 -4.12 -4.51
N MET A 59 3.83 -4.36 -4.09
CA MET A 59 3.38 -4.18 -2.71
C MET A 59 4.25 -4.96 -1.71
N ARG A 60 4.61 -6.21 -2.03
CA ARG A 60 5.50 -7.04 -1.19
C ARG A 60 6.92 -6.50 -1.10
N ALA A 61 7.44 -5.91 -2.18
CA ALA A 61 8.76 -5.27 -2.16
C ALA A 61 8.73 -3.99 -1.32
N LEU A 62 7.71 -3.13 -1.49
CA LEU A 62 7.49 -1.94 -0.67
C LEU A 62 7.27 -2.30 0.81
N ALA A 63 6.58 -3.41 1.08
CA ALA A 63 6.41 -3.95 2.44
C ALA A 63 7.67 -4.60 3.03
N THR A 64 8.80 -4.59 2.31
CA THR A 64 10.07 -5.25 2.70
C THR A 64 9.95 -6.75 2.94
N VAL A 65 8.93 -7.40 2.36
CA VAL A 65 8.70 -8.86 2.42
C VAL A 65 9.58 -9.59 1.39
N VAL A 66 9.81 -8.94 0.24
CA VAL A 66 10.67 -9.45 -0.84
C VAL A 66 11.74 -8.39 -1.12
N ALA A 67 13.00 -8.80 -1.19
CA ALA A 67 14.07 -7.89 -1.55
C ALA A 67 14.05 -7.55 -3.06
N PRO A 68 14.37 -6.31 -3.45
CA PRO A 68 14.63 -5.98 -4.84
C PRO A 68 15.71 -6.88 -5.47
N SER A 69 15.52 -7.26 -6.73
CA SER A 69 16.52 -8.01 -7.51
C SER A 69 17.38 -7.08 -8.37
N GLY A 70 17.02 -5.81 -8.48
CA GLY A 70 17.76 -4.77 -9.20
C GLY A 70 17.12 -3.40 -9.00
N GLY A 71 17.79 -2.35 -9.44
CA GLY A 71 17.38 -0.97 -9.21
C GLY A 71 17.62 -0.52 -7.77
N ARG A 72 16.94 0.55 -7.38
CA ARG A 72 16.99 1.13 -6.02
C ARG A 72 15.60 1.31 -5.45
N LEU A 73 15.45 1.03 -4.17
CA LEU A 73 14.25 1.32 -3.40
C LEU A 73 14.65 2.03 -2.11
N THR A 74 14.05 3.19 -1.88
CA THR A 74 14.21 3.97 -0.64
C THR A 74 12.83 4.15 -0.02
N LEU A 75 12.70 3.85 1.27
CA LEU A 75 11.51 4.02 2.08
C LEU A 75 11.84 4.89 3.28
N LEU A 76 11.10 5.98 3.49
CA LEU A 76 11.33 6.91 4.60
C LEU A 76 12.80 7.37 4.69
N GLY A 77 13.43 7.61 3.53
CA GLY A 77 14.84 7.99 3.43
C GLY A 77 15.86 6.84 3.63
N GLN A 78 15.43 5.62 3.89
CA GLN A 78 16.30 4.46 4.10
C GLN A 78 16.34 3.55 2.87
N SER A 79 17.53 3.13 2.45
CA SER A 79 17.71 2.17 1.35
C SER A 79 17.23 0.76 1.74
N VAL A 80 16.54 0.10 0.81
CA VAL A 80 16.06 -1.29 0.94
C VAL A 80 16.94 -2.18 0.04
N ASP A 81 18.23 -2.26 0.33
CA ASP A 81 19.22 -2.98 -0.48
C ASP A 81 19.60 -4.37 0.07
N GLY A 82 18.88 -4.88 1.06
CA GLY A 82 19.12 -6.19 1.67
C GLY A 82 20.28 -6.23 2.67
N ARG A 83 21.06 -5.17 2.83
CA ARG A 83 22.15 -5.02 3.82
C ARG A 83 21.75 -4.11 4.97
N ALA A 84 20.79 -3.21 4.76
CA ALA A 84 20.34 -2.25 5.74
C ALA A 84 19.52 -2.89 6.87
N ASP A 85 19.60 -2.31 8.07
CA ASP A 85 18.67 -2.64 9.15
C ASP A 85 17.29 -2.02 8.84
N LEU A 86 16.36 -2.84 8.42
CA LEU A 86 15.01 -2.41 8.03
C LEU A 86 14.03 -2.31 9.23
N ARG A 87 14.49 -2.56 10.47
CA ARG A 87 13.61 -2.45 11.65
C ARG A 87 12.98 -1.06 11.79
N PRO A 88 13.71 0.07 11.61
CA PRO A 88 13.08 1.40 11.69
C PRO A 88 11.98 1.58 10.65
N VAL A 89 12.21 1.18 9.39
CA VAL A 89 11.21 1.23 8.32
C VAL A 89 10.00 0.37 8.68
N ARG A 90 10.20 -0.88 9.11
CA ARG A 90 9.12 -1.82 9.46
C ARG A 90 8.28 -1.36 10.64
N ARG A 91 8.85 -0.62 11.59
CA ARG A 91 8.10 0.00 12.70
C ARG A 91 7.17 1.12 12.24
N ALA A 92 7.55 1.84 11.18
CA ALA A 92 6.79 2.95 10.62
C ALA A 92 5.91 2.52 9.41
N LEU A 93 5.84 1.21 9.11
CA LEU A 93 5.12 0.67 7.97
C LEU A 93 3.96 -0.20 8.44
N GLY A 94 2.77 0.01 7.87
CA GLY A 94 1.61 -0.87 7.95
C GLY A 94 1.44 -1.66 6.66
N TYR A 95 1.08 -2.94 6.74
CA TYR A 95 0.83 -3.76 5.57
C TYR A 95 -0.34 -4.72 5.77
N LEU A 96 -1.29 -4.66 4.85
CA LEU A 96 -2.36 -5.64 4.70
C LEU A 96 -2.15 -6.36 3.37
N PRO A 97 -1.69 -7.61 3.35
CA PRO A 97 -1.63 -8.41 2.12
C PRO A 97 -3.02 -8.85 1.67
N GLN A 98 -3.13 -9.24 0.40
CA GLN A 98 -4.36 -9.77 -0.17
C GLN A 98 -4.91 -10.95 0.65
N HIS A 99 -4.02 -11.86 1.06
CA HIS A 99 -4.33 -12.95 2.00
C HIS A 99 -3.38 -12.83 3.19
N PHE A 100 -3.92 -12.71 4.38
CA PHE A 100 -3.12 -12.66 5.60
C PHE A 100 -3.44 -13.84 6.52
N GLY A 101 -2.41 -14.36 7.15
CA GLY A 101 -2.54 -15.39 8.18
C GLY A 101 -3.03 -14.79 9.49
N PHE A 102 -3.84 -15.54 10.21
CA PHE A 102 -4.28 -15.17 11.55
C PHE A 102 -4.41 -16.40 12.44
N TYR A 103 -4.39 -16.19 13.75
CA TYR A 103 -4.64 -17.25 14.72
C TYR A 103 -6.15 -17.35 14.98
N PRO A 104 -6.84 -18.43 14.55
CA PRO A 104 -8.31 -18.49 14.57
C PRO A 104 -8.93 -18.36 15.96
N ARG A 105 -8.16 -18.67 16.99
CA ARG A 105 -8.60 -18.63 18.41
C ARG A 105 -8.37 -17.27 19.07
N PHE A 106 -7.53 -16.41 18.48
CA PHE A 106 -7.33 -15.05 18.99
C PHE A 106 -8.62 -14.25 18.84
N THR A 107 -8.89 -13.37 19.79
CA THR A 107 -9.85 -12.27 19.63
C THR A 107 -9.29 -11.20 18.70
N VAL A 108 -10.13 -10.29 18.22
CA VAL A 108 -9.67 -9.13 17.44
C VAL A 108 -8.63 -8.33 18.23
N ARG A 109 -8.93 -8.08 19.52
CA ARG A 109 -8.04 -7.36 20.44
C ARG A 109 -6.68 -8.05 20.60
N GLU A 110 -6.67 -9.35 20.84
CA GLU A 110 -5.43 -10.13 20.98
C GLU A 110 -4.61 -10.12 19.68
N PHE A 111 -5.26 -10.24 18.53
CA PHE A 111 -4.60 -10.21 17.23
C PHE A 111 -3.93 -8.87 16.95
N VAL A 112 -4.67 -7.77 17.14
CA VAL A 112 -4.13 -6.42 16.92
C VAL A 112 -3.02 -6.10 17.94
N ALA A 113 -3.17 -6.53 19.21
CA ALA A 113 -2.13 -6.37 20.23
C ALA A 113 -0.86 -7.17 19.90
N TYR A 114 -1.01 -8.38 19.38
CA TYR A 114 0.11 -9.20 18.95
C TYR A 114 0.89 -8.54 17.80
N MET A 115 0.18 -7.95 16.83
CA MET A 115 0.82 -7.23 15.73
C MET A 115 1.51 -5.95 16.21
N ALA A 116 0.91 -5.21 17.15
CA ALA A 116 1.55 -4.06 17.79
C ALA A 116 2.86 -4.46 18.52
N TRP A 117 2.86 -5.60 19.19
CA TRP A 117 4.06 -6.15 19.83
C TRP A 117 5.14 -6.52 18.79
N LEU A 118 4.77 -7.15 17.67
CA LEU A 118 5.69 -7.47 16.58
C LEU A 118 6.30 -6.21 15.94
N LYS A 119 5.58 -5.09 15.96
CA LYS A 119 6.07 -3.77 15.54
C LYS A 119 6.96 -3.10 16.60
N GLU A 120 7.27 -3.81 17.70
CA GLU A 120 8.10 -3.31 18.80
C GLU A 120 7.53 -2.02 19.44
N MET A 121 6.21 -1.87 19.46
CA MET A 121 5.57 -0.74 20.13
C MET A 121 5.83 -0.79 21.65
N PRO A 122 6.05 0.37 22.29
CA PRO A 122 6.17 0.42 23.75
C PRO A 122 4.96 -0.19 24.45
N LYS A 123 5.17 -1.13 25.37
CA LYS A 123 4.10 -1.89 26.03
C LYS A 123 2.98 -1.00 26.61
N ALA A 124 3.35 0.14 27.19
CA ALA A 124 2.40 1.10 27.76
C ALA A 124 1.46 1.73 26.71
N ARG A 125 1.87 1.82 25.43
CA ARG A 125 1.07 2.40 24.34
C ARG A 125 0.14 1.39 23.67
N ILE A 126 0.44 0.09 23.75
CA ILE A 126 -0.30 -0.96 23.03
C ILE A 126 -1.81 -0.94 23.35
N PRO A 127 -2.29 -0.91 24.60
CA PRO A 127 -3.72 -0.99 24.87
C PRO A 127 -4.52 0.14 24.21
N ALA A 128 -4.05 1.38 24.31
CA ALA A 128 -4.70 2.53 23.70
C ALA A 128 -4.66 2.50 22.18
N ALA A 129 -3.53 2.10 21.57
CA ALA A 129 -3.38 1.98 20.12
C ALA A 129 -4.29 0.88 19.56
N VAL A 130 -4.39 -0.26 20.23
CA VAL A 130 -5.28 -1.37 19.88
C VAL A 130 -6.75 -0.91 19.90
N GLN A 131 -7.18 -0.22 20.96
CA GLN A 131 -8.54 0.26 21.05
C GLN A 131 -8.84 1.24 19.92
N ARG A 132 -8.01 2.27 19.70
CA ARG A 132 -8.18 3.23 18.61
C ARG A 132 -8.28 2.56 17.23
N SER A 133 -7.40 1.61 16.92
CA SER A 133 -7.42 0.96 15.62
C SER A 133 -8.66 0.09 15.40
N ILE A 134 -9.17 -0.58 16.45
CA ILE A 134 -10.42 -1.35 16.42
C ILE A 134 -11.61 -0.42 16.22
N ASP A 135 -11.64 0.73 16.91
CA ASP A 135 -12.71 1.72 16.79
C ASP A 135 -12.74 2.33 15.38
N ARG A 136 -11.57 2.69 14.82
CA ARG A 136 -11.45 3.25 13.46
C ARG A 136 -11.98 2.32 12.35
N VAL A 137 -11.95 1.01 12.56
CA VAL A 137 -12.47 0.04 11.58
C VAL A 137 -13.88 -0.46 11.93
N GLY A 138 -14.56 0.15 12.91
CA GLY A 138 -15.93 -0.19 13.30
C GLY A 138 -16.08 -1.59 13.90
N LEU A 139 -15.07 -2.09 14.62
CA LEU A 139 -15.10 -3.42 15.25
C LEU A 139 -15.19 -3.37 16.78
N THR A 140 -15.52 -2.23 17.39
CA THR A 140 -15.63 -2.05 18.85
C THR A 140 -16.50 -3.09 19.52
N ALA A 141 -17.70 -3.34 18.99
CA ALA A 141 -18.64 -4.35 19.51
C ALA A 141 -18.18 -5.80 19.32
N LYS A 142 -17.13 -6.03 18.53
CA LYS A 142 -16.53 -7.35 18.23
C LYS A 142 -15.09 -7.47 18.69
N ALA A 143 -14.59 -6.51 19.47
CA ALA A 143 -13.19 -6.49 19.92
C ALA A 143 -12.76 -7.79 20.62
N ASP A 144 -13.64 -8.40 21.38
CA ASP A 144 -13.37 -9.63 22.14
C ASP A 144 -13.96 -10.89 21.48
N ALA A 145 -14.50 -10.76 20.24
CA ALA A 145 -14.92 -11.90 19.44
C ALA A 145 -13.71 -12.62 18.81
N ARG A 146 -13.78 -13.95 18.73
CA ARG A 146 -12.72 -14.75 18.11
C ARG A 146 -12.70 -14.56 16.59
N LEU A 147 -11.52 -14.44 15.98
CA LEU A 147 -11.35 -14.19 14.55
C LEU A 147 -12.08 -15.24 13.68
N LYS A 148 -12.10 -16.51 14.08
CA LYS A 148 -12.82 -17.59 13.36
C LYS A 148 -14.34 -17.40 13.31
N THR A 149 -14.92 -16.53 14.14
CA THR A 149 -16.36 -16.28 14.20
C THR A 149 -16.79 -15.04 13.43
N LEU A 150 -15.82 -14.33 12.86
CA LEU A 150 -16.08 -13.11 12.08
C LEU A 150 -16.53 -13.45 10.65
N SER A 151 -17.37 -12.59 10.08
CA SER A 151 -17.62 -12.61 8.64
C SER A 151 -16.35 -12.23 7.86
N GLY A 152 -16.31 -12.51 6.54
CA GLY A 152 -15.18 -12.14 5.69
C GLY A 152 -14.85 -10.64 5.75
N GLY A 153 -15.88 -9.78 5.67
CA GLY A 153 -15.69 -8.33 5.78
C GLY A 153 -15.20 -7.89 7.16
N MET A 154 -15.72 -8.49 8.26
CA MET A 154 -15.21 -8.22 9.61
C MET A 154 -13.76 -8.67 9.78
N LEU A 155 -13.41 -9.84 9.24
CA LEU A 155 -12.02 -10.32 9.27
C LEU A 155 -11.11 -9.39 8.47
N ARG A 156 -11.57 -8.87 7.32
CA ARG A 156 -10.82 -7.90 6.53
C ARG A 156 -10.60 -6.60 7.31
N ARG A 157 -11.63 -6.10 8.00
CA ARG A 157 -11.51 -4.92 8.89
C ARG A 157 -10.55 -5.17 10.05
N ALA A 158 -10.52 -6.37 10.65
CA ALA A 158 -9.51 -6.74 11.64
C ALA A 158 -8.08 -6.73 11.05
N GLY A 159 -7.94 -7.14 9.78
CA GLY A 159 -6.70 -7.03 9.01
C GLY A 159 -6.26 -5.59 8.77
N ILE A 160 -7.20 -4.67 8.54
CA ILE A 160 -6.91 -3.23 8.44
C ILE A 160 -6.49 -2.69 9.81
N ALA A 161 -7.21 -3.04 10.89
CA ALA A 161 -6.89 -2.58 12.25
C ALA A 161 -5.44 -2.92 12.64
N GLN A 162 -4.97 -4.14 12.35
CA GLN A 162 -3.58 -4.53 12.61
C GLN A 162 -2.57 -3.75 11.76
N ALA A 163 -2.95 -3.36 10.53
CA ALA A 163 -2.05 -2.62 9.65
C ALA A 163 -1.88 -1.15 10.09
N ILE A 164 -2.86 -0.58 10.80
CA ILE A 164 -2.84 0.82 11.25
C ILE A 164 -2.49 0.99 12.73
N VAL A 165 -2.28 -0.09 13.50
CA VAL A 165 -2.13 -0.05 14.97
C VAL A 165 -0.93 0.75 15.44
N ASN A 166 0.12 0.82 14.64
CA ASN A 166 1.37 1.53 14.92
C ASN A 166 1.40 2.97 14.39
N ASP A 167 0.25 3.53 13.96
CA ASP A 167 0.13 4.84 13.31
C ASP A 167 1.23 5.00 12.21
N PRO A 168 1.16 4.18 11.12
CA PRO A 168 2.25 4.04 10.17
C PRO A 168 2.42 5.28 9.30
N GLN A 169 3.67 5.65 8.97
CA GLN A 169 3.98 6.69 7.97
C GLN A 169 3.78 6.17 6.53
N VAL A 170 3.92 4.85 6.32
CA VAL A 170 3.62 4.17 5.06
C VAL A 170 2.58 3.08 5.33
N LEU A 171 1.45 3.14 4.65
CA LEU A 171 0.39 2.13 4.74
C LEU A 171 0.17 1.50 3.37
N LEU A 172 0.35 0.19 3.29
CA LEU A 172 0.20 -0.59 2.08
C LEU A 172 -0.99 -1.54 2.24
N LEU A 173 -2.00 -1.43 1.37
CA LEU A 173 -3.23 -2.21 1.42
C LEU A 173 -3.45 -2.92 0.09
N ASP A 174 -3.29 -4.25 0.08
CA ASP A 174 -3.46 -5.06 -1.13
C ASP A 174 -4.87 -5.65 -1.18
N GLU A 175 -5.69 -5.17 -2.15
CA GLU A 175 -7.10 -5.53 -2.35
C GLU A 175 -7.96 -5.40 -1.07
N PRO A 176 -7.94 -4.25 -0.37
CA PRO A 176 -8.58 -4.13 0.96
C PRO A 176 -10.10 -4.20 0.94
N THR A 177 -10.75 -3.92 -0.19
CA THR A 177 -12.21 -3.85 -0.32
C THR A 177 -12.86 -5.19 -0.68
N VAL A 178 -12.08 -6.23 -0.91
CA VAL A 178 -12.60 -7.57 -1.19
C VAL A 178 -13.39 -8.11 0.01
N GLY A 179 -14.65 -8.47 -0.24
CA GLY A 179 -15.57 -9.01 0.78
C GLY A 179 -16.24 -7.95 1.66
N LEU A 180 -16.04 -6.66 1.40
CA LEU A 180 -16.81 -5.57 2.00
C LEU A 180 -18.11 -5.37 1.22
N ASP A 181 -19.20 -5.13 1.95
CA ASP A 181 -20.47 -4.66 1.36
C ASP A 181 -20.39 -3.16 0.99
N PRO A 182 -21.38 -2.62 0.27
CA PRO A 182 -21.34 -1.23 -0.19
C PRO A 182 -21.20 -0.19 0.93
N GLU A 183 -21.87 -0.37 2.07
CA GLU A 183 -21.79 0.53 3.23
C GLU A 183 -20.40 0.49 3.84
N GLN A 184 -19.85 -0.71 4.06
CA GLN A 184 -18.48 -0.89 4.55
C GLN A 184 -17.42 -0.29 3.62
N ARG A 185 -17.66 -0.25 2.30
CA ARG A 185 -16.76 0.42 1.35
C ARG A 185 -16.79 1.94 1.53
N LEU A 186 -17.95 2.54 1.83
CA LEU A 186 -18.05 3.97 2.11
C LEU A 186 -17.24 4.32 3.36
N ASP A 187 -17.46 3.60 4.48
CA ASP A 187 -16.69 3.75 5.72
C ASP A 187 -15.18 3.63 5.47
N PHE A 188 -14.78 2.64 4.64
CA PHE A 188 -13.38 2.42 4.31
C PHE A 188 -12.78 3.57 3.50
N ARG A 189 -13.53 4.18 2.57
CA ARG A 189 -13.07 5.36 1.81
C ARG A 189 -12.84 6.58 2.73
N GLU A 190 -13.73 6.79 3.71
CA GLU A 190 -13.54 7.83 4.72
C GLU A 190 -12.30 7.57 5.57
N LEU A 191 -12.11 6.33 6.03
CA LEU A 191 -10.90 5.92 6.76
C LEU A 191 -9.62 6.16 5.95
N LEU A 192 -9.62 5.88 4.64
CA LEU A 192 -8.47 6.14 3.78
C LEU A 192 -8.11 7.62 3.68
N ARG A 193 -9.13 8.49 3.52
CA ARG A 193 -8.91 9.94 3.46
C ARG A 193 -8.32 10.48 4.76
N ASP A 194 -8.84 10.02 5.90
CA ASP A 194 -8.32 10.39 7.21
C ASP A 194 -6.86 9.92 7.38
N LEU A 195 -6.54 8.66 7.03
CA LEU A 195 -5.18 8.14 7.08
C LEU A 195 -4.21 8.86 6.15
N GLY A 196 -4.68 9.27 4.96
CA GLY A 196 -3.88 9.97 3.96
C GLY A 196 -3.46 11.37 4.35
N THR A 197 -4.02 11.97 5.42
CA THR A 197 -3.59 13.29 5.90
C THR A 197 -2.16 13.29 6.42
N ASP A 198 -1.75 12.20 7.09
CA ASP A 198 -0.46 12.10 7.76
C ASP A 198 0.42 10.95 7.26
N SER A 199 -0.14 10.06 6.41
CA SER A 199 0.53 8.87 5.92
C SER A 199 0.58 8.81 4.39
N CYS A 200 1.60 8.16 3.85
CA CYS A 200 1.61 7.70 2.46
C CYS A 200 0.83 6.39 2.38
N VAL A 201 -0.38 6.43 1.87
CA VAL A 201 -1.27 5.26 1.74
C VAL A 201 -1.26 4.79 0.30
N LEU A 202 -0.86 3.55 0.04
CA LEU A 202 -0.95 2.91 -1.28
C LEU A 202 -1.96 1.77 -1.24
N VAL A 203 -3.02 1.89 -2.03
CA VAL A 203 -4.11 0.91 -2.13
C VAL A 203 -4.04 0.22 -3.48
N SER A 204 -3.77 -1.07 -3.49
CA SER A 204 -3.88 -1.91 -4.70
C SER A 204 -5.32 -2.41 -4.83
N THR A 205 -5.93 -2.19 -5.99
CA THR A 205 -7.25 -2.72 -6.31
C THR A 205 -7.42 -2.89 -7.82
N HIS A 206 -8.38 -3.69 -8.22
CA HIS A 206 -8.84 -3.81 -9.60
C HIS A 206 -10.09 -2.95 -9.87
N LEU A 207 -10.69 -2.36 -8.82
CA LEU A 207 -11.88 -1.52 -8.89
C LEU A 207 -11.48 -0.05 -9.08
N VAL A 208 -11.57 0.43 -10.32
CA VAL A 208 -11.22 1.81 -10.69
C VAL A 208 -12.08 2.82 -9.92
N GLU A 209 -13.37 2.48 -9.69
CA GLU A 209 -14.31 3.29 -8.94
C GLU A 209 -13.88 3.56 -7.49
N ASP A 210 -13.32 2.54 -6.81
CA ASP A 210 -12.84 2.70 -5.45
C ASP A 210 -11.65 3.67 -5.39
N VAL A 211 -10.77 3.61 -6.41
CA VAL A 211 -9.65 4.54 -6.56
C VAL A 211 -10.15 5.95 -6.86
N ALA A 212 -11.08 6.10 -7.82
CA ALA A 212 -11.63 7.40 -8.19
C ALA A 212 -12.32 8.11 -7.02
N ALA A 213 -12.92 7.33 -6.12
CA ALA A 213 -13.66 7.88 -4.98
C ALA A 213 -12.80 8.19 -3.75
N ALA A 214 -11.65 7.52 -3.56
CA ALA A 214 -10.88 7.61 -2.31
C ALA A 214 -9.45 8.15 -2.51
N CYS A 215 -8.87 8.05 -3.70
CA CYS A 215 -7.47 8.39 -3.94
C CYS A 215 -7.34 9.76 -4.60
N THR A 216 -6.28 10.49 -4.24
CA THR A 216 -5.89 11.73 -4.89
C THR A 216 -5.07 11.46 -6.15
N ASP A 217 -4.22 10.44 -6.10
CA ASP A 217 -3.32 10.07 -7.16
C ASP A 217 -3.49 8.60 -7.56
N VAL A 218 -3.15 8.31 -8.80
CA VAL A 218 -3.24 6.98 -9.39
C VAL A 218 -1.91 6.60 -10.01
N VAL A 219 -1.47 5.39 -9.69
CA VAL A 219 -0.33 4.70 -10.27
C VAL A 219 -0.86 3.54 -11.11
N LEU A 220 -0.65 3.56 -12.41
CA LEU A 220 -1.10 2.50 -13.31
C LEU A 220 0.10 1.66 -13.75
N VAL A 221 0.03 0.35 -13.48
CA VAL A 221 1.07 -0.59 -13.84
C VAL A 221 0.55 -1.65 -14.81
N ASN A 222 1.40 -2.04 -15.75
CA ASN A 222 1.14 -3.14 -16.67
C ASN A 222 2.46 -3.88 -16.96
N GLU A 223 2.44 -5.22 -16.95
CA GLU A 223 3.60 -6.07 -17.23
C GLU A 223 4.86 -5.69 -16.44
N GLY A 224 4.66 -5.34 -15.16
CA GLY A 224 5.73 -4.97 -14.24
C GLY A 224 6.32 -3.58 -14.43
N ARG A 225 5.76 -2.75 -15.29
CA ARG A 225 6.23 -1.38 -15.59
C ARG A 225 5.22 -0.34 -15.17
N LEU A 226 5.70 0.84 -14.81
CA LEU A 226 4.85 2.02 -14.68
C LEU A 226 4.37 2.45 -16.07
N VAL A 227 3.06 2.51 -16.24
CA VAL A 227 2.43 2.95 -17.49
C VAL A 227 2.06 4.43 -17.40
N TRP A 228 1.55 4.84 -16.24
CA TRP A 228 1.09 6.20 -16.01
C TRP A 228 1.02 6.50 -14.52
N GLN A 229 1.25 7.76 -14.17
CA GLN A 229 1.04 8.31 -12.82
C GLN A 229 0.49 9.73 -12.95
N GLY A 230 -0.52 10.05 -12.15
CA GLY A 230 -1.14 11.37 -12.12
C GLY A 230 -2.32 11.42 -11.18
N THR A 231 -3.02 12.55 -11.16
CA THR A 231 -4.20 12.72 -10.29
C THR A 231 -5.42 12.00 -10.85
N THR A 232 -6.38 11.71 -9.98
CA THR A 232 -7.65 11.06 -10.37
C THR A 232 -8.42 11.88 -11.40
N GLU A 233 -8.40 13.21 -11.30
CA GLU A 233 -9.06 14.10 -12.26
C GLU A 233 -8.42 13.98 -13.65
N VAL A 234 -7.10 13.90 -13.72
CA VAL A 234 -6.37 13.73 -15.00
C VAL A 234 -6.64 12.34 -15.57
N LEU A 235 -6.73 11.28 -14.74
CA LEU A 235 -7.15 9.95 -15.20
C LEU A 235 -8.51 10.01 -15.87
N ILE A 236 -9.51 10.61 -15.21
CA ILE A 236 -10.87 10.75 -15.72
C ILE A 236 -10.89 11.51 -17.06
N ALA A 237 -10.10 12.56 -17.17
CA ALA A 237 -10.01 13.37 -18.40
C ALA A 237 -9.37 12.65 -19.60
N GLN A 238 -8.66 11.50 -19.40
CA GLN A 238 -8.08 10.70 -20.49
C GLN A 238 -9.13 9.91 -21.28
N GLY A 239 -10.31 9.69 -20.73
CA GLY A 239 -11.36 8.89 -21.36
C GLY A 239 -12.46 9.73 -21.96
N ASP A 240 -12.96 9.34 -23.12
CA ASP A 240 -14.18 9.83 -23.74
C ASP A 240 -15.20 8.70 -23.95
N GLN A 241 -16.34 9.00 -24.58
CA GLN A 241 -17.40 8.01 -24.83
C GLN A 241 -17.03 6.88 -25.79
N SER A 242 -15.92 6.99 -26.53
CA SER A 242 -15.42 5.95 -27.44
C SER A 242 -14.61 4.87 -26.71
N HIS A 243 -14.22 5.12 -25.45
CA HIS A 243 -13.46 4.19 -24.64
C HIS A 243 -14.36 3.25 -23.83
N ALA A 244 -13.92 2.01 -23.64
CA ALA A 244 -14.65 1.02 -22.85
C ALA A 244 -14.64 1.37 -21.36
N GLY A 245 -15.79 1.25 -20.72
CA GLY A 245 -16.01 1.46 -19.28
C GLY A 245 -17.37 2.11 -19.02
N ASP A 246 -17.99 1.74 -17.90
CA ASP A 246 -19.29 2.24 -17.49
C ASP A 246 -19.17 3.64 -16.88
N SER A 247 -18.06 3.92 -16.21
CA SER A 247 -17.78 5.21 -15.61
C SER A 247 -16.72 6.03 -16.37
N ALA A 248 -16.63 7.32 -16.05
CA ALA A 248 -15.60 8.19 -16.59
C ALA A 248 -14.17 7.75 -16.20
N ALA A 249 -14.01 7.26 -14.97
CA ALA A 249 -12.74 6.76 -14.48
C ALA A 249 -12.32 5.45 -15.18
N GLU A 250 -13.24 4.52 -15.41
CA GLU A 250 -12.97 3.31 -16.19
C GLU A 250 -12.61 3.61 -17.64
N ARG A 251 -13.30 4.56 -18.26
CA ARG A 251 -12.95 5.01 -19.61
C ARG A 251 -11.54 5.59 -19.68
N GLY A 252 -11.15 6.43 -18.71
CA GLY A 252 -9.80 6.97 -18.59
C GLY A 252 -8.74 5.88 -18.44
N TYR A 253 -8.98 4.94 -17.55
CA TYR A 253 -8.13 3.75 -17.35
C TYR A 253 -7.97 2.95 -18.65
N SER A 254 -9.09 2.68 -19.35
CA SER A 254 -9.10 1.94 -20.62
C SER A 254 -8.33 2.67 -21.72
N ALA A 255 -8.48 4.01 -21.81
CA ALA A 255 -7.77 4.84 -22.76
C ALA A 255 -6.25 4.75 -22.60
N ILE A 256 -5.76 4.90 -21.35
CA ILE A 256 -4.33 4.84 -21.06
C ILE A 256 -3.76 3.45 -21.39
N LEU A 257 -4.43 2.36 -20.97
CA LEU A 257 -3.96 1.01 -21.26
C LEU A 257 -3.91 0.70 -22.75
N ARG A 258 -4.91 1.13 -23.52
CA ARG A 258 -4.94 0.94 -25.00
C ARG A 258 -3.79 1.68 -25.68
N ARG A 259 -3.53 2.92 -25.27
CA ARG A 259 -2.41 3.72 -25.79
C ARG A 259 -1.08 3.02 -25.53
N HIS A 260 -0.84 2.61 -24.29
CA HIS A 260 0.38 1.90 -23.91
C HIS A 260 0.60 0.60 -24.71
N ARG A 261 -0.45 -0.21 -24.88
CA ARG A 261 -0.36 -1.44 -25.70
C ARG A 261 -0.08 -1.17 -27.15
N ALA A 262 -0.64 -0.11 -27.73
CA ALA A 262 -0.38 0.30 -29.12
C ALA A 262 1.07 0.79 -29.32
N GLU A 263 1.65 1.46 -28.31
CA GLU A 263 3.05 1.88 -28.32
C GLU A 263 4.02 0.70 -28.17
N ALA A 264 3.70 -0.26 -27.32
CA ALA A 264 4.51 -1.48 -27.11
C ALA A 264 4.48 -2.46 -28.31
N ALA A 265 3.48 -2.34 -29.20
CA ALA A 265 3.36 -3.18 -30.41
C ALA A 265 4.07 -2.60 -31.64
N ARG A 266 4.64 -1.39 -31.55
CA ARG A 266 5.44 -0.74 -32.60
C ARG A 266 6.93 -0.97 -32.40
#